data_915a2e544457bc4e9f339660ce5928f1
#
_entry.id   915a2e544457bc4e9f339660ce5928f1
#
_cell.length_a   1.000
_cell.length_b   1.000
_cell.length_c   1.000
_cell.angle_alpha   90.00
_cell.angle_beta   90.00
_cell.angle_gamma   90.00
#
_symmetry.space_group_name_H-M   'P 1'
#
loop_
_entity.id
_entity.type
_entity.pdbx_description
1 polymer ?
#
loop_
_entity_poly.entity_id
_entity_poly.type
_entity_poly.pdbx_seq_one_letter_code
_entity_poly.pdbx_strand_id
1 'polypeptide(L)'
;HTLENQEKSDYLQAVKCLFESPAKTGIKEPSFLGTASSFVSTKSFSKRSADTLGSDEFSFGTNGVNTTQGTNCVIDGPFANTTLRMDQVYGIDYYDEYCLSREFNQTAFTFANQSYVDECYVKETYNEANFCYVDSPHSCGHLATGGTMENQNASPGDPIFFLHHANLDRLWWDWQLANLSSRLTDMSGQLIPPTFIMEQNRWLTPSAAYLDYDGDAGNDTTLNHVLWMAEIIPNKTIADVMDLRSELLCTEYIVAEK
;
A
#
# COMPACT_ATOMS: atom_id res chain seq x y z
N HIS A 1 -8.52 -13.57 5.55
CA HIS A 1 -8.80 -14.18 4.25
C HIS A 1 -7.54 -14.86 3.72
N THR A 2 -7.60 -16.16 3.49
CA THR A 2 -6.56 -16.87 2.74
C THR A 2 -7.02 -16.97 1.30
N LEU A 3 -6.25 -16.37 0.38
CA LEU A 3 -6.46 -16.54 -1.05
C LEU A 3 -6.42 -18.03 -1.41
N GLU A 4 -7.29 -18.46 -2.30
CA GLU A 4 -7.23 -19.78 -2.91
C GLU A 4 -5.94 -19.92 -3.75
N ASN A 5 -5.48 -21.14 -4.00
CA ASN A 5 -4.22 -21.36 -4.71
C ASN A 5 -4.21 -20.73 -6.11
N GLN A 6 -5.35 -20.74 -6.82
CA GLN A 6 -5.46 -20.09 -8.12
C GLN A 6 -5.34 -18.57 -8.00
N GLU A 7 -6.04 -17.97 -7.05
CA GLU A 7 -5.99 -16.52 -6.81
C GLU A 7 -4.59 -16.05 -6.45
N LYS A 8 -3.85 -16.83 -5.64
CA LYS A 8 -2.44 -16.56 -5.33
C LYS A 8 -1.58 -16.59 -6.58
N SER A 9 -1.76 -17.61 -7.41
CA SER A 9 -1.04 -17.76 -8.68
C SER A 9 -1.33 -16.60 -9.63
N ASP A 10 -2.59 -16.22 -9.78
CA ASP A 10 -3.04 -15.13 -10.63
C ASP A 10 -2.48 -13.79 -10.15
N TYR A 11 -2.50 -13.53 -8.84
CA TYR A 11 -1.91 -12.36 -8.24
C TYR A 11 -0.40 -12.29 -8.50
N LEU A 12 0.33 -13.37 -8.23
CA LEU A 12 1.78 -13.42 -8.47
C LEU A 12 2.11 -13.20 -9.94
N GLN A 13 1.32 -13.75 -10.85
CA GLN A 13 1.51 -13.55 -12.28
C GLN A 13 1.22 -12.11 -12.71
N ALA A 14 0.16 -11.50 -12.16
CA ALA A 14 -0.19 -10.11 -12.43
C ALA A 14 0.92 -9.15 -11.96
N VAL A 15 1.44 -9.34 -10.74
CA VAL A 15 2.54 -8.51 -10.21
C VAL A 15 3.81 -8.69 -11.05
N LYS A 16 4.17 -9.92 -11.43
CA LYS A 16 5.31 -10.17 -12.31
C LYS A 16 5.15 -9.48 -13.67
N CYS A 17 3.95 -9.54 -14.24
CA CYS A 17 3.62 -8.84 -15.49
C CYS A 17 3.79 -7.33 -15.35
N LEU A 18 3.38 -6.75 -14.23
CA LEU A 18 3.58 -5.32 -13.96
C LEU A 18 5.08 -4.96 -13.87
N PHE A 19 5.89 -5.79 -13.24
CA PHE A 19 7.34 -5.56 -13.15
C PHE A 19 8.04 -5.63 -14.52
N GLU A 20 7.54 -6.45 -15.42
CA GLU A 20 8.08 -6.61 -16.78
C GLU A 20 7.50 -5.57 -17.77
N SER A 21 6.45 -4.86 -17.39
CA SER A 21 5.76 -3.90 -18.26
C SER A 21 6.45 -2.53 -18.23
N PRO A 22 6.55 -1.84 -19.38
CA PRO A 22 7.07 -0.48 -19.40
C PRO A 22 6.13 0.47 -18.65
N ALA A 23 6.68 1.47 -17.97
CA ALA A 23 5.90 2.49 -17.28
C ALA A 23 4.98 3.23 -18.27
N LYS A 24 3.69 3.32 -17.95
CA LYS A 24 2.69 4.01 -18.79
C LYS A 24 2.61 5.51 -18.55
N THR A 25 3.20 5.99 -17.47
CA THR A 25 3.12 7.41 -17.04
C THR A 25 3.87 8.38 -17.92
N GLY A 26 4.62 7.93 -18.93
CA GLY A 26 5.47 8.79 -19.73
C GLY A 26 6.61 9.46 -18.95
N ILE A 27 6.73 9.16 -17.67
CA ILE A 27 7.79 9.65 -16.80
C ILE A 27 9.10 9.03 -17.28
N LYS A 28 9.94 9.87 -17.88
CA LYS A 28 11.29 9.48 -18.27
C LYS A 28 12.16 9.56 -17.02
N GLU A 29 12.96 8.52 -16.78
CA GLU A 29 13.93 8.56 -15.68
C GLU A 29 14.78 9.85 -15.73
N PRO A 30 15.06 10.49 -14.61
CA PRO A 30 14.54 10.28 -13.26
C PRO A 30 13.47 11.32 -12.92
N SER A 31 12.23 10.95 -12.83
CA SER A 31 11.20 11.82 -12.29
C SER A 31 10.37 11.13 -11.22
N PHE A 32 9.95 11.90 -10.28
CA PHE A 32 9.52 11.65 -8.93
C PHE A 32 8.34 10.67 -8.71
N LEU A 33 7.64 10.22 -9.75
CA LEU A 33 6.46 9.37 -9.62
C LEU A 33 6.52 8.25 -10.66
N GLY A 34 7.35 7.27 -10.39
CA GLY A 34 7.31 6.03 -11.14
C GLY A 34 6.12 5.18 -10.71
N THR A 35 5.52 4.48 -11.67
CA THR A 35 4.67 3.33 -11.39
C THR A 35 5.48 2.25 -10.66
N ALA A 36 4.84 1.27 -10.03
CA ALA A 36 5.53 0.13 -9.43
C ALA A 36 6.61 -0.49 -10.36
N SER A 37 6.42 -0.42 -11.68
CA SER A 37 7.40 -0.86 -12.68
C SER A 37 8.66 0.01 -12.77
N SER A 38 8.63 1.27 -12.31
CA SER A 38 9.83 2.12 -12.23
C SER A 38 10.66 1.82 -10.99
N PHE A 39 10.07 1.23 -9.97
CA PHE A 39 10.75 0.87 -8.73
C PHE A 39 11.47 -0.47 -8.79
N VAL A 40 11.15 -1.31 -9.77
CA VAL A 40 11.64 -2.69 -9.83
C VAL A 40 12.33 -2.99 -11.14
N SER A 41 13.58 -3.41 -11.07
CA SER A 41 14.31 -3.98 -12.21
C SER A 41 14.40 -5.49 -12.08
N THR A 42 13.84 -6.20 -13.05
CA THR A 42 13.90 -7.66 -13.12
C THR A 42 15.17 -8.15 -13.80
N LYS A 43 16.33 -7.92 -13.23
CA LYS A 43 17.58 -8.42 -13.84
C LYS A 43 17.88 -9.90 -13.62
N SER A 44 17.03 -10.69 -13.08
CA SER A 44 17.08 -12.16 -13.19
C SER A 44 15.98 -12.83 -12.40
N PHE A 45 14.84 -13.02 -13.04
CA PHE A 45 14.00 -14.15 -12.66
C PHE A 45 14.59 -15.41 -13.32
N SER A 46 15.26 -16.26 -12.55
CA SER A 46 15.55 -17.60 -13.03
C SER A 46 14.21 -18.29 -13.26
N LYS A 47 13.94 -18.70 -14.52
CA LYS A 47 12.85 -19.60 -14.84
C LYS A 47 13.05 -20.90 -14.04
N ARG A 48 12.47 -21.03 -12.87
CA ARG A 48 12.15 -22.34 -12.34
C ARG A 48 10.84 -22.76 -12.96
N SER A 49 10.85 -23.94 -13.57
CA SER A 49 9.68 -24.51 -14.23
C SER A 49 8.55 -24.69 -13.20
N ALA A 50 7.31 -24.50 -13.68
CA ALA A 50 6.07 -24.60 -12.90
C ALA A 50 5.77 -25.99 -12.32
N ASP A 51 6.68 -26.95 -12.41
CA ASP A 51 6.42 -28.37 -12.15
C ASP A 51 6.79 -28.82 -10.72
N THR A 52 7.22 -27.93 -9.83
CA THR A 52 7.51 -28.23 -8.42
C THR A 52 6.91 -27.21 -7.47
N LEU A 53 5.57 -27.11 -7.49
CA LEU A 53 4.81 -26.30 -6.55
C LEU A 53 4.73 -27.02 -5.18
N GLY A 54 5.79 -26.90 -4.38
CA GLY A 54 5.74 -27.24 -2.97
C GLY A 54 5.01 -26.16 -2.16
N SER A 55 4.62 -26.48 -0.93
CA SER A 55 3.91 -25.58 0.00
C SER A 55 4.60 -24.22 0.24
N ASP A 56 5.85 -24.09 -0.13
CA ASP A 56 6.68 -22.89 0.07
C ASP A 56 6.58 -21.87 -1.08
N GLU A 57 5.96 -22.21 -2.21
CA GLU A 57 5.80 -21.33 -3.36
C GLU A 57 4.77 -20.21 -3.16
N PHE A 58 3.93 -20.33 -2.14
CA PHE A 58 2.96 -19.31 -1.76
C PHE A 58 3.45 -18.39 -0.63
N SER A 59 4.69 -18.54 -0.19
CA SER A 59 5.29 -17.56 0.69
C SER A 59 5.84 -16.42 -0.18
N PHE A 60 5.61 -15.18 0.27
CA PHE A 60 6.21 -14.00 -0.37
C PHE A 60 7.70 -13.83 -0.04
N GLY A 61 8.35 -14.87 0.40
CA GLY A 61 9.71 -14.92 0.93
C GLY A 61 9.74 -14.98 2.46
N THR A 62 10.84 -15.50 2.99
CA THR A 62 11.12 -15.54 4.43
C THR A 62 11.81 -14.26 4.90
N ASN A 63 12.25 -14.22 6.17
CA ASN A 63 13.14 -13.18 6.65
C ASN A 63 14.35 -13.05 5.74
N GLY A 64 14.70 -11.82 5.44
CA GLY A 64 15.82 -11.53 4.57
C GLY A 64 17.17 -11.87 5.20
N VAL A 65 18.19 -11.98 4.37
CA VAL A 65 19.58 -12.20 4.77
C VAL A 65 20.47 -11.10 4.20
N ASN A 66 21.61 -10.86 4.84
CA ASN A 66 22.58 -9.89 4.35
C ASN A 66 23.28 -10.44 3.10
N THR A 67 23.30 -9.67 2.05
CA THR A 67 23.93 -9.99 0.76
C THR A 67 24.86 -8.85 0.32
N THR A 68 25.48 -9.01 -0.83
CA THR A 68 26.26 -7.91 -1.46
C THR A 68 25.38 -6.77 -2.01
N GLN A 69 24.07 -7.00 -2.14
CA GLN A 69 23.10 -6.02 -2.64
C GLN A 69 22.41 -5.23 -1.53
N GLY A 70 22.58 -5.64 -0.26
CA GLY A 70 21.97 -4.95 0.88
C GLY A 70 21.77 -5.85 2.09
N THR A 71 21.11 -5.29 3.10
CA THR A 71 20.72 -5.98 4.33
C THR A 71 19.32 -6.56 4.21
N ASN A 72 19.10 -7.71 4.86
CA ASN A 72 17.78 -8.37 4.93
C ASN A 72 17.14 -8.65 3.56
N CYS A 73 17.95 -8.96 2.54
CA CYS A 73 17.48 -9.24 1.19
C CYS A 73 16.65 -10.54 1.12
N VAL A 74 15.53 -10.49 0.41
CA VAL A 74 14.70 -11.66 0.13
C VAL A 74 15.38 -12.54 -0.91
N ILE A 75 15.74 -13.78 -0.50
CA ILE A 75 16.49 -14.73 -1.33
C ILE A 75 15.68 -15.96 -1.74
N ASP A 76 14.45 -16.08 -1.28
CA ASP A 76 13.56 -17.21 -1.54
C ASP A 76 12.16 -16.75 -1.98
N GLY A 77 11.32 -17.72 -2.36
CA GLY A 77 9.98 -17.44 -2.86
C GLY A 77 9.95 -16.79 -4.25
N PRO A 78 8.75 -16.37 -4.70
CA PRO A 78 8.54 -15.86 -6.06
C PRO A 78 9.21 -14.51 -6.35
N PHE A 79 9.61 -13.78 -5.34
CA PHE A 79 10.26 -12.46 -5.44
C PHE A 79 11.73 -12.49 -4.98
N ALA A 80 12.32 -13.67 -4.90
CA ALA A 80 13.73 -13.83 -4.58
C ALA A 80 14.62 -13.01 -5.53
N ASN A 81 15.60 -12.32 -4.96
CA ASN A 81 16.57 -11.50 -5.69
C ASN A 81 15.93 -10.35 -6.50
N THR A 82 14.73 -9.91 -6.13
CA THR A 82 14.12 -8.70 -6.72
C THR A 82 14.97 -7.48 -6.36
N THR A 83 15.25 -6.65 -7.36
CA THR A 83 15.98 -5.39 -7.20
C THR A 83 15.04 -4.23 -7.34
N LEU A 84 15.08 -3.33 -6.38
CA LEU A 84 14.36 -2.06 -6.37
C LEU A 84 15.33 -0.94 -6.77
N ARG A 85 14.81 0.15 -7.34
CA ARG A 85 15.65 1.22 -7.90
C ARG A 85 15.37 2.60 -7.34
N MET A 86 14.26 2.77 -6.65
CA MET A 86 13.87 4.08 -6.15
C MET A 86 13.64 4.01 -4.65
N ASP A 87 14.26 4.94 -3.98
CA ASP A 87 14.00 5.24 -2.59
C ASP A 87 14.07 6.76 -2.39
N GLN A 88 13.52 7.25 -1.32
CA GLN A 88 13.63 8.64 -0.92
C GLN A 88 14.15 8.72 0.50
N VAL A 89 15.32 9.31 0.66
CA VAL A 89 15.91 9.56 1.98
C VAL A 89 15.93 11.06 2.24
N TYR A 90 15.18 11.51 3.24
CA TYR A 90 15.11 12.93 3.65
C TYR A 90 14.70 13.90 2.53
N GLY A 91 13.81 13.47 1.65
CA GLY A 91 13.33 14.29 0.53
C GLY A 91 14.31 14.37 -0.65
N ILE A 92 15.32 13.54 -0.67
CA ILE A 92 16.26 13.38 -1.79
C ILE A 92 15.97 12.04 -2.46
N ASP A 93 15.72 12.11 -3.75
CA ASP A 93 15.53 10.90 -4.55
C ASP A 93 16.82 10.10 -4.61
N TYR A 94 16.71 8.82 -4.33
CA TYR A 94 17.81 7.88 -4.35
C TYR A 94 17.51 6.80 -5.41
N TYR A 95 18.42 6.63 -6.35
CA TYR A 95 18.22 5.77 -7.52
C TYR A 95 19.17 4.58 -7.58
N ASP A 96 19.86 4.26 -6.49
CA ASP A 96 20.71 3.08 -6.46
C ASP A 96 19.89 1.79 -6.44
N GLU A 97 20.45 0.78 -7.06
CA GLU A 97 19.85 -0.55 -7.04
C GLU A 97 20.06 -1.20 -5.66
N TYR A 98 18.96 -1.61 -5.02
CA TYR A 98 18.99 -2.33 -3.75
C TYR A 98 18.00 -3.50 -3.77
N CYS A 99 18.15 -4.46 -2.88
CA CYS A 99 17.31 -5.64 -2.86
C CYS A 99 15.95 -5.36 -2.19
N LEU A 100 14.92 -6.07 -2.62
CA LEU A 100 13.72 -6.23 -1.82
C LEU A 100 14.10 -6.85 -0.47
N SER A 101 13.75 -6.21 0.63
CA SER A 101 14.15 -6.63 1.98
C SER A 101 12.96 -6.88 2.90
N ARG A 102 13.13 -7.77 3.88
CA ARG A 102 12.15 -8.09 4.93
C ARG A 102 12.82 -8.37 6.25
N GLU A 103 12.20 -7.88 7.32
CA GLU A 103 12.64 -8.08 8.69
C GLU A 103 11.41 -8.29 9.58
N PHE A 104 10.89 -9.50 9.62
CA PHE A 104 9.66 -9.81 10.32
C PHE A 104 9.75 -9.52 11.82
N ASN A 105 8.81 -8.70 12.29
CA ASN A 105 8.68 -8.31 13.67
C ASN A 105 7.43 -8.92 14.29
N GLN A 106 7.63 -10.02 15.05
CA GLN A 106 6.52 -10.73 15.68
C GLN A 106 5.76 -9.87 16.70
N THR A 107 6.41 -8.93 17.35
CA THR A 107 5.75 -8.04 18.32
C THR A 107 4.78 -7.11 17.59
N ALA A 108 5.18 -6.53 16.46
CA ALA A 108 4.30 -5.69 15.66
C ALA A 108 3.06 -6.46 15.16
N PHE A 109 3.19 -7.74 14.78
CA PHE A 109 2.05 -8.58 14.41
C PHE A 109 0.99 -8.69 15.51
N THR A 110 1.37 -8.64 16.80
CA THR A 110 0.40 -8.74 17.89
C THR A 110 -0.54 -7.55 17.94
N PHE A 111 -0.16 -6.40 17.41
CA PHE A 111 -0.99 -5.20 17.36
C PHE A 111 -1.86 -5.11 16.10
N ALA A 112 -1.72 -6.00 15.16
CA ALA A 112 -2.56 -6.11 13.96
C ALA A 112 -3.60 -7.25 14.07
N ASN A 113 -3.96 -7.67 15.28
CA ASN A 113 -4.89 -8.76 15.52
C ASN A 113 -6.37 -8.29 15.47
N GLN A 114 -7.29 -9.25 15.48
CA GLN A 114 -8.73 -9.00 15.34
C GLN A 114 -9.28 -8.05 16.43
N SER A 115 -8.77 -8.07 17.65
CA SER A 115 -9.30 -7.20 18.70
C SER A 115 -9.07 -5.71 18.42
N TYR A 116 -7.95 -5.36 17.80
CA TYR A 116 -7.68 -3.98 17.37
C TYR A 116 -8.54 -3.58 16.17
N VAL A 117 -8.79 -4.51 15.25
CA VAL A 117 -9.75 -4.28 14.15
C VAL A 117 -11.15 -4.02 14.70
N ASP A 118 -11.58 -4.81 15.69
CA ASP A 118 -12.90 -4.65 16.32
C ASP A 118 -13.05 -3.30 17.04
N GLU A 119 -11.98 -2.81 17.67
CA GLU A 119 -11.95 -1.45 18.25
C GLU A 119 -12.14 -0.35 17.21
N CYS A 120 -11.58 -0.52 16.02
CA CYS A 120 -11.72 0.44 14.94
C CYS A 120 -13.11 0.36 14.29
N TYR A 121 -13.65 -0.85 14.17
CA TYR A 121 -14.95 -1.10 13.54
C TYR A 121 -16.12 -0.39 14.26
N VAL A 122 -16.05 -0.23 15.58
CA VAL A 122 -17.11 0.42 16.36
C VAL A 122 -17.04 1.94 16.36
N LYS A 123 -16.05 2.56 15.73
CA LYS A 123 -15.97 4.02 15.63
C LYS A 123 -17.12 4.56 14.81
N GLU A 124 -17.67 5.71 15.22
CA GLU A 124 -18.88 6.26 14.62
C GLU A 124 -18.60 7.08 13.36
N THR A 125 -17.48 7.81 13.33
CA THR A 125 -17.10 8.71 12.23
C THR A 125 -15.89 8.18 11.45
N TYR A 126 -15.78 8.61 10.18
CA TYR A 126 -14.60 8.30 9.35
C TYR A 126 -13.30 8.76 10.02
N ASN A 127 -13.27 9.97 10.56
CA ASN A 127 -12.06 10.51 11.16
C ASN A 127 -11.55 9.63 12.31
N GLU A 128 -12.45 9.18 13.20
CA GLU A 128 -12.09 8.29 14.31
C GLU A 128 -11.67 6.90 13.82
N ALA A 129 -12.41 6.34 12.87
CA ALA A 129 -12.12 5.03 12.29
C ALA A 129 -10.76 5.06 11.54
N ASN A 130 -10.52 6.10 10.73
CA ASN A 130 -9.29 6.26 9.98
C ASN A 130 -8.06 6.33 10.90
N PHE A 131 -8.09 7.17 11.93
CA PHE A 131 -6.98 7.24 12.89
C PHE A 131 -6.72 5.89 13.55
N CYS A 132 -7.78 5.16 13.93
CA CYS A 132 -7.66 3.85 14.51
C CYS A 132 -7.04 2.82 13.55
N TYR A 133 -7.53 2.75 12.29
CA TYR A 133 -7.01 1.83 11.28
C TYR A 133 -5.59 2.16 10.86
N VAL A 134 -5.24 3.45 10.78
CA VAL A 134 -3.88 3.89 10.44
C VAL A 134 -2.89 3.53 11.55
N ASP A 135 -3.26 3.75 12.82
CA ASP A 135 -2.37 3.51 13.96
C ASP A 135 -2.08 2.02 14.14
N SER A 136 -3.10 1.18 14.14
CA SER A 136 -2.94 -0.24 14.45
C SER A 136 -2.84 -1.13 13.21
N PRO A 137 -3.89 -1.60 12.54
CA PRO A 137 -3.71 -2.62 11.52
C PRO A 137 -2.85 -2.16 10.34
N HIS A 138 -2.87 -0.87 9.97
CA HIS A 138 -2.05 -0.35 8.88
C HIS A 138 -0.57 -0.27 9.27
N SER A 139 -0.23 0.58 10.25
CA SER A 139 1.17 0.79 10.62
C SER A 139 1.83 -0.47 11.14
N CYS A 140 1.08 -1.27 11.92
CA CYS A 140 1.58 -2.54 12.43
C CYS A 140 1.79 -3.58 11.32
N GLY A 141 1.02 -3.58 10.25
CA GLY A 141 1.25 -4.44 9.08
C GLY A 141 2.56 -4.11 8.37
N HIS A 142 2.85 -2.82 8.18
CA HIS A 142 4.11 -2.36 7.63
C HIS A 142 5.31 -2.74 8.52
N LEU A 143 5.25 -2.39 9.80
CA LEU A 143 6.28 -2.70 10.80
C LEU A 143 6.48 -4.20 11.02
N ALA A 144 5.41 -4.99 10.94
CA ALA A 144 5.45 -6.43 11.11
C ALA A 144 6.18 -7.15 9.99
N THR A 145 6.08 -6.62 8.77
CA THR A 145 6.83 -7.13 7.62
C THR A 145 8.26 -6.59 7.60
N GLY A 146 8.44 -5.33 8.03
CA GLY A 146 9.75 -4.68 8.12
C GLY A 146 10.43 -4.49 6.76
N GLY A 147 11.68 -4.11 6.78
CA GLY A 147 12.48 -3.92 5.57
C GLY A 147 11.85 -2.93 4.59
N THR A 148 11.69 -3.32 3.33
CA THR A 148 11.06 -2.45 2.31
C THR A 148 9.67 -1.99 2.70
N MET A 149 8.87 -2.85 3.34
CA MET A 149 7.51 -2.49 3.80
C MET A 149 7.48 -1.42 4.89
N GLU A 150 8.51 -1.30 5.71
CA GLU A 150 8.61 -0.29 6.76
C GLU A 150 8.98 1.10 6.20
N ASN A 151 9.58 1.15 5.03
CA ASN A 151 9.96 2.40 4.39
C ASN A 151 8.73 3.06 3.75
N GLN A 152 8.33 4.23 4.26
CA GLN A 152 7.12 4.95 3.81
C GLN A 152 7.14 5.29 2.30
N ASN A 153 8.31 5.49 1.71
CA ASN A 153 8.45 5.88 0.31
C ASN A 153 8.63 4.66 -0.61
N ALA A 154 9.34 3.63 -0.14
CA ALA A 154 9.71 2.46 -0.93
C ALA A 154 8.74 1.27 -0.77
N SER A 155 7.86 1.28 0.23
CA SER A 155 6.95 0.15 0.51
C SER A 155 6.11 -0.33 -0.67
N PRO A 156 5.64 0.53 -1.62
CA PRO A 156 4.96 0.06 -2.82
C PRO A 156 5.81 -0.84 -3.74
N GLY A 157 7.13 -0.87 -3.55
CA GLY A 157 8.03 -1.79 -4.21
C GLY A 157 7.94 -3.24 -3.71
N ASP A 158 7.39 -3.46 -2.52
CA ASP A 158 7.12 -4.82 -2.03
C ASP A 158 5.73 -5.30 -2.51
N PRO A 159 5.62 -6.44 -3.16
CA PRO A 159 4.34 -7.01 -3.59
C PRO A 159 3.31 -7.20 -2.47
N ILE A 160 3.74 -7.41 -1.23
CA ILE A 160 2.84 -7.52 -0.07
C ILE A 160 2.08 -6.21 0.18
N PHE A 161 2.63 -5.06 -0.20
CA PHE A 161 2.00 -3.76 -0.06
C PHE A 161 0.56 -3.75 -0.59
N PHE A 162 0.36 -4.23 -1.80
CA PHE A 162 -0.96 -4.22 -2.43
C PHE A 162 -1.96 -5.13 -1.73
N LEU A 163 -1.52 -6.29 -1.23
CA LEU A 163 -2.40 -7.18 -0.44
C LEU A 163 -2.74 -6.58 0.92
N HIS A 164 -1.76 -5.93 1.55
CA HIS A 164 -1.96 -5.24 2.82
C HIS A 164 -2.99 -4.12 2.66
N HIS A 165 -2.83 -3.26 1.66
CA HIS A 165 -3.74 -2.15 1.41
C HIS A 165 -5.12 -2.61 0.92
N ALA A 166 -5.22 -3.66 0.10
CA ALA A 166 -6.50 -4.26 -0.25
C ALA A 166 -7.25 -4.81 0.97
N ASN A 167 -6.53 -5.38 1.96
CA ASN A 167 -7.17 -5.79 3.21
C ASN A 167 -7.64 -4.59 4.05
N LEU A 168 -6.90 -3.49 4.07
CA LEU A 168 -7.34 -2.26 4.75
C LEU A 168 -8.58 -1.66 4.08
N ASP A 169 -8.62 -1.65 2.75
CA ASP A 169 -9.80 -1.24 1.99
C ASP A 169 -11.03 -2.12 2.30
N ARG A 170 -10.83 -3.44 2.40
CA ARG A 170 -11.87 -4.36 2.86
C ARG A 170 -12.37 -4.03 4.27
N LEU A 171 -11.47 -3.74 5.22
CA LEU A 171 -11.85 -3.37 6.59
C LEU A 171 -12.63 -2.06 6.61
N TRP A 172 -12.22 -1.09 5.80
CA TRP A 172 -12.95 0.16 5.63
C TRP A 172 -14.33 -0.08 5.03
N TRP A 173 -14.44 -0.93 4.01
CA TRP A 173 -15.73 -1.31 3.43
C TRP A 173 -16.65 -2.01 4.44
N ASP A 174 -16.12 -2.93 5.24
CA ASP A 174 -16.88 -3.57 6.32
C ASP A 174 -17.41 -2.51 7.31
N TRP A 175 -16.59 -1.52 7.65
CA TRP A 175 -17.01 -0.39 8.48
C TRP A 175 -18.10 0.43 7.79
N GLN A 176 -17.99 0.75 6.51
CA GLN A 176 -19.03 1.48 5.76
C GLN A 176 -20.36 0.71 5.76
N LEU A 177 -20.33 -0.61 5.56
CA LEU A 177 -21.52 -1.45 5.52
C LEU A 177 -22.32 -1.43 6.82
N ALA A 178 -21.70 -1.20 7.97
CA ALA A 178 -22.39 -1.11 9.25
C ALA A 178 -23.41 0.06 9.32
N ASN A 179 -23.20 1.13 8.54
CA ASN A 179 -24.13 2.24 8.39
C ASN A 179 -23.96 2.93 7.02
N LEU A 180 -24.22 2.21 5.97
CA LEU A 180 -23.90 2.62 4.61
C LEU A 180 -24.51 3.98 4.23
N SER A 181 -25.74 4.26 4.66
CA SER A 181 -26.44 5.50 4.31
C SER A 181 -25.75 6.77 4.77
N SER A 182 -25.00 6.73 5.88
CA SER A 182 -24.24 7.87 6.37
C SER A 182 -22.75 7.75 6.00
N ARG A 183 -22.18 6.55 6.02
CA ARG A 183 -20.75 6.35 5.88
C ARG A 183 -20.23 6.44 4.44
N LEU A 184 -21.11 6.37 3.44
CA LEU A 184 -20.73 6.68 2.05
C LEU A 184 -20.48 8.19 1.81
N THR A 185 -20.90 9.04 2.72
CA THR A 185 -20.70 10.50 2.63
C THR A 185 -19.91 11.05 3.80
N ASP A 186 -19.52 10.20 4.74
CA ASP A 186 -18.70 10.60 5.87
C ASP A 186 -17.22 10.62 5.44
N MET A 187 -16.78 11.81 5.09
CA MET A 187 -15.39 12.12 4.82
C MET A 187 -15.04 13.36 5.61
N SER A 188 -14.17 13.21 6.59
CA SER A 188 -13.79 14.28 7.51
C SER A 188 -12.35 14.09 7.94
N GLY A 189 -11.77 15.11 8.53
CA GLY A 189 -10.39 15.12 8.99
C GLY A 189 -9.55 16.14 8.26
N GLN A 190 -8.37 16.37 8.78
CA GLN A 190 -7.47 17.38 8.25
C GLN A 190 -6.82 16.90 6.95
N LEU A 191 -6.72 17.80 5.98
CA LEU A 191 -6.00 17.58 4.72
C LEU A 191 -4.49 17.34 4.94
N ILE A 192 -3.96 17.86 6.03
CA ILE A 192 -2.57 17.72 6.42
C ILE A 192 -2.46 17.16 7.84
N PRO A 193 -1.36 16.50 8.19
CA PRO A 193 -1.14 16.03 9.55
C PRO A 193 -1.21 17.16 10.58
N PRO A 194 -1.61 16.89 11.82
CA PRO A 194 -1.58 17.87 12.91
C PRO A 194 -0.18 18.49 13.07
N THR A 195 -0.12 19.76 13.43
CA THR A 195 1.14 20.52 13.55
C THR A 195 2.19 19.82 14.41
N PHE A 196 1.80 19.20 15.52
CA PHE A 196 2.73 18.48 16.38
C PHE A 196 3.39 17.27 15.69
N ILE A 197 2.67 16.57 14.82
CA ILE A 197 3.21 15.47 14.01
C ILE A 197 4.21 16.02 12.99
N MET A 198 3.88 17.13 12.35
CA MET A 198 4.77 17.77 11.38
C MET A 198 6.07 18.26 12.03
N GLU A 199 5.98 18.90 13.21
CA GLU A 199 7.13 19.36 13.98
C GLU A 199 8.01 18.17 14.44
N GLN A 200 7.40 17.12 14.93
CA GLN A 200 8.08 15.91 15.40
C GLN A 200 8.88 15.23 14.27
N ASN A 201 8.32 15.22 13.06
CA ASN A 201 8.95 14.65 11.88
C ASN A 201 9.77 15.66 11.07
N ARG A 202 9.84 16.94 11.52
CA ARG A 202 10.51 18.03 10.82
C ARG A 202 9.99 18.27 9.40
N TRP A 203 8.73 17.98 9.17
CA TRP A 203 8.10 18.25 7.88
C TRP A 203 7.83 19.75 7.74
N LEU A 204 7.96 20.24 6.51
CA LEU A 204 7.66 21.64 6.21
C LEU A 204 6.15 21.90 6.30
N THR A 205 5.77 23.03 6.84
CA THR A 205 4.37 23.49 6.78
C THR A 205 3.98 23.64 5.32
N PRO A 206 2.90 22.99 4.87
CA PRO A 206 2.43 23.14 3.50
C PRO A 206 2.15 24.58 3.13
N SER A 207 2.48 24.97 1.91
CA SER A 207 2.10 26.28 1.39
C SER A 207 0.59 26.40 1.21
N ALA A 208 0.07 27.62 1.12
CA ALA A 208 -1.35 27.86 0.83
C ALA A 208 -1.82 27.16 -0.45
N ALA A 209 -0.93 26.96 -1.43
CA ALA A 209 -1.25 26.25 -2.67
C ALA A 209 -1.50 24.76 -2.45
N TYR A 210 -0.91 24.15 -1.43
CA TYR A 210 -1.23 22.76 -1.05
C TYR A 210 -2.51 22.66 -0.23
N LEU A 211 -2.88 23.71 0.47
CA LEU A 211 -4.12 23.80 1.24
C LEU A 211 -5.34 24.20 0.39
N ASP A 212 -5.09 24.76 -0.78
CA ASP A 212 -6.09 25.07 -1.81
C ASP A 212 -6.00 24.03 -2.94
N TYR A 213 -5.97 22.78 -2.54
CA TYR A 213 -5.91 21.67 -3.48
C TYR A 213 -7.25 21.51 -4.20
N ASP A 214 -7.20 21.16 -5.48
CA ASP A 214 -8.39 21.02 -6.33
C ASP A 214 -9.50 20.22 -5.65
N GLY A 215 -10.63 20.86 -5.38
CA GLY A 215 -11.83 20.25 -4.81
C GLY A 215 -12.05 20.48 -3.32
N ASP A 216 -11.01 20.79 -2.54
CA ASP A 216 -11.15 21.09 -1.11
C ASP A 216 -11.11 22.61 -0.86
N ALA A 217 -11.95 23.06 0.06
CA ALA A 217 -11.99 24.46 0.50
C ALA A 217 -11.39 24.56 1.91
N GLY A 218 -10.06 24.70 2.01
CA GLY A 218 -9.39 24.93 3.29
C GLY A 218 -8.63 23.71 3.82
N ASN A 219 -8.65 23.51 5.15
CA ASN A 219 -7.78 22.55 5.82
C ASN A 219 -8.38 21.15 5.96
N ASP A 220 -9.65 20.98 5.64
CA ASP A 220 -10.37 19.74 5.83
C ASP A 220 -10.56 19.01 4.49
N THR A 221 -10.30 17.72 4.49
CA THR A 221 -10.57 16.86 3.34
C THR A 221 -12.07 16.71 3.13
N THR A 222 -12.51 16.82 1.88
CA THR A 222 -13.89 16.65 1.49
C THR A 222 -14.09 15.54 0.45
N LEU A 223 -15.32 15.18 0.17
CA LEU A 223 -15.66 14.25 -0.91
C LEU A 223 -15.22 14.76 -2.30
N ASN A 224 -15.02 16.07 -2.45
CA ASN A 224 -14.58 16.69 -3.71
C ASN A 224 -13.07 16.62 -3.91
N HIS A 225 -12.31 16.18 -2.90
CA HIS A 225 -10.85 16.04 -3.01
C HIS A 225 -10.48 15.19 -4.23
N VAL A 226 -9.60 15.74 -5.07
CA VAL A 226 -9.20 15.12 -6.32
C VAL A 226 -8.09 14.10 -6.08
N LEU A 227 -8.34 12.87 -6.48
CA LEU A 227 -7.34 11.80 -6.52
C LEU A 227 -6.57 11.90 -7.84
N TRP A 228 -5.32 12.33 -7.75
CA TRP A 228 -4.48 12.43 -8.94
C TRP A 228 -4.03 11.03 -9.42
N MET A 229 -4.40 10.69 -10.63
CA MET A 229 -4.17 9.38 -11.24
C MET A 229 -2.92 9.32 -12.13
N ALA A 230 -1.98 10.26 -11.95
CA ALA A 230 -0.71 10.32 -12.69
C ALA A 230 -0.86 10.24 -14.23
N GLU A 231 -1.97 10.77 -14.76
CA GLU A 231 -2.32 10.75 -16.18
C GLU A 231 -2.50 9.34 -16.81
N ILE A 232 -2.53 8.29 -15.96
CA ILE A 232 -2.77 6.90 -16.40
C ILE A 232 -4.25 6.71 -16.79
N ILE A 233 -5.13 7.28 -15.96
CA ILE A 233 -6.57 7.38 -16.19
C ILE A 233 -7.03 8.80 -15.79
N PRO A 234 -8.23 9.23 -16.17
CA PRO A 234 -8.79 10.50 -15.70
C PRO A 234 -8.85 10.54 -14.17
N ASN A 235 -8.50 11.69 -13.59
CA ASN A 235 -8.60 11.93 -12.17
C ASN A 235 -10.03 11.65 -11.66
N LYS A 236 -10.12 11.20 -10.42
CA LYS A 236 -11.38 10.92 -9.72
C LYS A 236 -11.42 11.71 -8.43
N THR A 237 -12.60 11.90 -7.88
CA THR A 237 -12.78 12.45 -6.54
C THR A 237 -12.90 11.33 -5.51
N ILE A 238 -12.77 11.67 -4.24
CA ILE A 238 -13.09 10.72 -3.16
C ILE A 238 -14.53 10.23 -3.30
N ALA A 239 -15.49 11.13 -3.64
CA ALA A 239 -16.89 10.73 -3.86
C ALA A 239 -17.05 9.62 -4.90
N ASP A 240 -16.26 9.65 -5.97
CA ASP A 240 -16.34 8.65 -7.04
C ASP A 240 -15.94 7.23 -6.59
N VAL A 241 -15.16 7.12 -5.51
CA VAL A 241 -14.59 5.85 -5.03
C VAL A 241 -15.12 5.40 -3.67
N MET A 242 -16.13 6.09 -3.11
CA MET A 242 -16.68 5.75 -1.80
C MET A 242 -17.52 4.46 -1.80
N ASP A 243 -18.23 4.16 -2.89
CA ASP A 243 -19.02 2.93 -3.01
C ASP A 243 -18.34 1.92 -3.91
N LEU A 244 -17.84 0.82 -3.33
CA LEU A 244 -17.18 -0.26 -4.06
C LEU A 244 -18.08 -0.90 -5.13
N ARG A 245 -19.40 -0.85 -4.96
CA ARG A 245 -20.40 -1.41 -5.89
C ARG A 245 -20.73 -0.46 -7.04
N SER A 246 -20.16 0.76 -7.06
CA SER A 246 -20.36 1.72 -8.14
C SER A 246 -19.95 1.14 -9.49
N GLU A 247 -20.48 1.70 -10.59
CA GLU A 247 -20.07 1.29 -11.94
C GLU A 247 -18.58 1.51 -12.21
N LEU A 248 -17.94 2.44 -11.48
CA LEU A 248 -16.53 2.74 -11.62
C LEU A 248 -15.65 1.63 -11.03
N LEU A 249 -15.98 1.15 -9.83
CA LEU A 249 -15.16 0.20 -9.10
C LEU A 249 -15.57 -1.25 -9.35
N CYS A 250 -16.89 -1.53 -9.47
CA CYS A 250 -17.46 -2.85 -9.73
C CYS A 250 -16.81 -3.96 -8.88
N THR A 251 -16.54 -3.67 -7.61
CA THR A 251 -15.76 -4.53 -6.72
C THR A 251 -16.62 -5.05 -5.59
N GLU A 252 -16.40 -6.30 -5.22
CA GLU A 252 -17.02 -6.96 -4.07
C GLU A 252 -15.98 -7.78 -3.31
N TYR A 253 -16.01 -7.68 -1.99
CA TYR A 253 -15.21 -8.56 -1.13
C TYR A 253 -16.00 -9.82 -0.77
N ILE A 254 -15.56 -10.95 -1.25
CA ILE A 254 -16.17 -12.24 -0.93
C ILE A 254 -15.67 -12.69 0.45
N VAL A 255 -16.58 -12.89 1.37
CA VAL A 255 -16.29 -13.51 2.67
C VAL A 255 -16.34 -15.02 2.45
N ALA A 256 -15.20 -15.71 2.57
CA ALA A 256 -15.21 -17.16 2.55
C ALA A 256 -16.08 -17.68 3.69
N GLU A 257 -17.08 -18.50 3.38
CA GLU A 257 -17.85 -19.22 4.40
C GLU A 257 -16.89 -20.07 5.23
N LYS A 258 -17.06 -20.01 6.56
CA LYS A 258 -16.22 -20.76 7.50
C LYS A 258 -16.60 -22.22 7.55
#